data_5da10949c55685d04e6e722655618eb1
#
_entry.id   5da10949c55685d04e6e722655618eb1
#
_cell.length_a   1.000
_cell.length_b   1.000
_cell.length_c   1.000
_cell.angle_alpha   90.00
_cell.angle_beta   90.00
_cell.angle_gamma   90.00
#
_symmetry.space_group_name_H-M   'P 1'
#
loop_
_entity.id
_entity.type
_entity.pdbx_description
1 polymer ?
#
loop_
_entity_poly.entity_id
_entity_poly.type
_entity_poly.pdbx_seq_one_letter_code
_entity_poly.pdbx_strand_id
1 'polypeptide(L)'
;MNNSKIVNIVQQLALSLDIKLHEKENSSSTLRFEGRTKGIEVFLYFSTQTRDKSKVQAYFCVGSSRHYYEPRFSKKITFSDTKSEHLIFKDLMQRLEMEKIKEKVDNIFSYRSSEKDKKDLEQAELSIFQKFLPFEKTDYTPEYVARKNGAVFSLSSKKEELNIYIRNKDILIRICAAAAKILEEEAAKA
;
A
#
# COMPACT_ATOMS: atom_id res chain seq x y z
N MET A 1 23.30 -16.30 -20.45
CA MET A 1 21.86 -16.13 -20.70
C MET A 1 21.65 -15.63 -22.12
N ASN A 2 20.74 -16.20 -22.86
CA ASN A 2 20.39 -15.70 -24.19
C ASN A 2 19.36 -14.58 -24.07
N ASN A 3 19.83 -13.34 -24.07
CA ASN A 3 18.99 -12.16 -23.82
C ASN A 3 17.92 -11.96 -24.88
N SER A 4 18.28 -12.11 -26.18
CA SER A 4 17.31 -11.93 -27.28
C SER A 4 16.14 -12.91 -27.17
N LYS A 5 16.43 -14.16 -26.80
CA LYS A 5 15.42 -15.18 -26.53
C LYS A 5 14.48 -14.79 -25.40
N ILE A 6 15.02 -14.30 -24.28
CA ILE A 6 14.23 -13.87 -23.12
C ILE A 6 13.37 -12.64 -23.48
N VAL A 7 13.93 -11.66 -24.19
CA VAL A 7 13.19 -10.47 -24.64
C VAL A 7 11.98 -10.88 -25.49
N ASN A 8 12.15 -11.78 -26.46
CA ASN A 8 11.04 -12.29 -27.29
C ASN A 8 9.95 -12.96 -26.45
N ILE A 9 10.34 -13.80 -25.48
CA ILE A 9 9.40 -14.46 -24.58
C ILE A 9 8.62 -13.43 -23.73
N VAL A 10 9.29 -12.40 -23.20
CA VAL A 10 8.65 -11.36 -22.39
C VAL A 10 7.69 -10.52 -23.25
N GLN A 11 8.01 -10.24 -24.50
CA GLN A 11 7.09 -9.57 -25.43
C GLN A 11 5.83 -10.41 -25.67
N GLN A 12 5.97 -11.70 -25.88
CA GLN A 12 4.82 -12.62 -26.04
C GLN A 12 3.98 -12.69 -24.76
N LEU A 13 4.63 -12.75 -23.57
CA LEU A 13 3.94 -12.71 -22.28
C LEU A 13 3.17 -11.40 -22.12
N ALA A 14 3.80 -10.26 -22.40
CA ALA A 14 3.17 -8.95 -22.31
C ALA A 14 1.91 -8.85 -23.18
N LEU A 15 1.99 -9.35 -24.42
CA LEU A 15 0.84 -9.40 -25.32
C LEU A 15 -0.25 -10.34 -24.81
N SER A 16 0.10 -11.56 -24.37
CA SER A 16 -0.89 -12.55 -23.91
C SER A 16 -1.61 -12.15 -22.63
N LEU A 17 -0.97 -11.37 -21.77
CA LEU A 17 -1.50 -10.89 -20.49
C LEU A 17 -2.13 -9.49 -20.60
N ASP A 18 -2.02 -8.84 -21.76
CA ASP A 18 -2.46 -7.46 -21.97
C ASP A 18 -1.83 -6.49 -20.96
N ILE A 19 -0.51 -6.56 -20.82
CA ILE A 19 0.28 -5.69 -19.95
C ILE A 19 1.39 -5.03 -20.74
N LYS A 20 1.80 -3.84 -20.31
CA LYS A 20 2.95 -3.13 -20.88
C LYS A 20 4.16 -3.34 -20.00
N LEU A 21 5.18 -4.02 -20.53
CA LEU A 21 6.49 -4.18 -19.89
C LEU A 21 7.55 -3.49 -20.74
N HIS A 22 8.36 -2.66 -20.11
CA HIS A 22 9.48 -1.94 -20.74
C HIS A 22 10.79 -2.49 -20.20
N GLU A 23 11.74 -2.73 -21.10
CA GLU A 23 13.09 -3.10 -20.73
C GLU A 23 13.77 -1.92 -20.01
N LYS A 24 14.33 -2.19 -18.84
CA LYS A 24 15.05 -1.19 -18.01
C LYS A 24 16.53 -1.48 -17.90
N GLU A 25 16.89 -2.75 -17.95
CA GLU A 25 18.26 -3.20 -17.86
C GLU A 25 18.47 -4.39 -18.79
N ASN A 26 19.53 -4.36 -19.57
CA ASN A 26 19.93 -5.44 -20.44
C ASN A 26 21.45 -5.58 -20.41
N SER A 27 21.96 -6.42 -19.53
CA SER A 27 23.38 -6.75 -19.44
C SER A 27 23.61 -8.23 -19.78
N SER A 28 24.86 -8.64 -19.90
CA SER A 28 25.19 -10.05 -20.19
C SER A 28 24.68 -11.04 -19.16
N SER A 29 24.41 -10.60 -17.93
CA SER A 29 24.01 -11.42 -16.81
C SER A 29 22.63 -11.10 -16.25
N THR A 30 22.04 -9.95 -16.61
CA THR A 30 20.77 -9.48 -16.05
C THR A 30 19.87 -8.85 -17.11
N LEU A 31 18.58 -9.11 -17.00
CA LEU A 31 17.52 -8.44 -17.75
C LEU A 31 16.43 -8.01 -16.77
N ARG A 32 15.97 -6.78 -16.90
CA ARG A 32 14.91 -6.24 -16.06
C ARG A 32 13.84 -5.57 -16.91
N PHE A 33 12.60 -5.94 -16.64
CA PHE A 33 11.42 -5.36 -17.25
C PHE A 33 10.53 -4.79 -16.17
N GLU A 34 9.98 -3.61 -16.45
CA GLU A 34 9.07 -2.90 -15.57
C GLU A 34 7.84 -2.44 -16.33
N GLY A 35 6.72 -2.44 -15.64
CA GLY A 35 5.47 -1.91 -16.15
C GLY A 35 4.54 -1.46 -15.05
N ARG A 36 3.38 -0.93 -15.48
CA ARG A 36 2.29 -0.56 -14.57
C ARG A 36 0.97 -1.00 -15.14
N THR A 37 0.14 -1.58 -14.29
CA THR A 37 -1.24 -1.96 -14.61
C THR A 37 -2.14 -1.40 -13.50
N LYS A 38 -3.14 -0.59 -13.85
CA LYS A 38 -3.99 0.13 -12.87
C LYS A 38 -3.18 0.92 -11.83
N GLY A 39 -2.03 1.51 -12.23
CA GLY A 39 -1.14 2.21 -11.31
C GLY A 39 -0.29 1.32 -10.38
N ILE A 40 -0.45 0.00 -10.44
CA ILE A 40 0.33 -0.98 -9.69
C ILE A 40 1.58 -1.35 -10.48
N GLU A 41 2.73 -1.33 -9.81
CA GLU A 41 4.02 -1.68 -10.41
C GLU A 41 4.12 -3.20 -10.63
N VAL A 42 4.68 -3.57 -11.78
CA VAL A 42 4.95 -4.96 -12.18
C VAL A 42 6.40 -5.05 -12.56
N PHE A 43 7.12 -6.01 -12.00
CA PHE A 43 8.52 -6.25 -12.25
C PHE A 43 8.75 -7.69 -12.70
N LEU A 44 9.57 -7.86 -13.72
CA LEU A 44 10.08 -9.15 -14.14
C LEU A 44 11.58 -9.03 -14.33
N TYR A 45 12.32 -9.83 -13.60
CA TYR A 45 13.77 -9.79 -13.56
C TYR A 45 14.37 -11.17 -13.85
N PHE A 46 15.41 -11.21 -14.66
CA PHE A 46 16.16 -12.41 -14.98
C PHE A 46 17.63 -12.22 -14.63
N SER A 47 18.26 -13.25 -14.09
CA SER A 47 19.69 -13.26 -13.84
C SER A 47 20.28 -14.65 -14.03
N THR A 48 21.51 -14.71 -14.52
CA THR A 48 22.26 -15.97 -14.52
C THR A 48 22.68 -16.34 -13.11
N GLN A 49 22.62 -17.61 -12.77
CA GLN A 49 23.13 -18.07 -11.47
C GLN A 49 24.66 -18.03 -11.44
N THR A 50 25.23 -17.55 -10.32
CA THR A 50 26.68 -17.43 -10.15
C THR A 50 27.38 -18.79 -10.18
N ARG A 51 26.73 -19.83 -9.64
CA ARG A 51 27.29 -21.18 -9.54
C ARG A 51 27.07 -22.04 -10.79
N ASP A 52 26.06 -21.74 -11.56
CA ASP A 52 25.70 -22.51 -12.78
C ASP A 52 25.18 -21.55 -13.84
N LYS A 53 26.08 -21.16 -14.75
CA LYS A 53 25.78 -20.20 -15.84
C LYS A 53 24.77 -20.74 -16.86
N SER A 54 24.48 -22.04 -16.86
CA SER A 54 23.44 -22.65 -17.69
C SER A 54 22.03 -22.43 -17.12
N LYS A 55 21.92 -21.94 -15.88
CA LYS A 55 20.64 -21.69 -15.21
C LYS A 55 20.34 -20.21 -15.11
N VAL A 56 19.13 -19.88 -15.49
CA VAL A 56 18.54 -18.54 -15.37
C VAL A 56 17.52 -18.54 -14.25
N GLN A 57 17.65 -17.58 -13.38
CA GLN A 57 16.66 -17.28 -12.36
C GLN A 57 15.73 -16.19 -12.86
N ALA A 58 14.42 -16.43 -12.80
CA ALA A 58 13.40 -15.43 -13.06
C ALA A 58 12.71 -15.07 -11.75
N TYR A 59 12.53 -13.77 -11.51
CA TYR A 59 11.82 -13.20 -10.39
C TYR A 59 10.70 -12.31 -10.92
N PHE A 60 9.49 -12.54 -10.43
CA PHE A 60 8.31 -11.77 -10.75
C PHE A 60 7.75 -11.12 -9.51
N CYS A 61 7.34 -9.85 -9.60
CA CYS A 61 6.76 -9.12 -8.50
C CYS A 61 5.64 -8.19 -9.00
N VAL A 62 4.55 -8.14 -8.25
CA VAL A 62 3.45 -7.19 -8.39
C VAL A 62 3.32 -6.41 -7.08
N GLY A 63 3.26 -5.08 -7.17
CA GLY A 63 3.25 -4.19 -6.02
C GLY A 63 4.62 -3.58 -5.72
N SER A 64 4.63 -2.46 -4.99
CA SER A 64 5.83 -1.69 -4.68
C SER A 64 6.53 -2.22 -3.44
N SER A 65 7.88 -2.16 -3.44
CA SER A 65 8.67 -2.38 -2.23
C SER A 65 8.69 -1.16 -1.30
N ARG A 66 8.20 -0.01 -1.77
CA ARG A 66 8.23 1.26 -1.02
C ARG A 66 7.14 1.37 0.03
N HIS A 67 6.08 0.58 -0.09
CA HIS A 67 4.95 0.59 0.82
C HIS A 67 4.93 -0.68 1.65
N TYR A 68 5.50 -0.64 2.83
CA TYR A 68 5.73 -1.80 3.69
C TYR A 68 4.45 -2.57 4.07
N TYR A 69 3.33 -1.85 4.20
CA TYR A 69 2.04 -2.44 4.61
C TYR A 69 1.13 -2.83 3.43
N GLU A 70 1.53 -2.53 2.20
CA GLU A 70 0.74 -2.91 1.02
C GLU A 70 0.89 -4.40 0.71
N PRO A 71 -0.18 -5.08 0.31
CA PRO A 71 -0.09 -6.42 -0.25
C PRO A 71 0.93 -6.42 -1.40
N ARG A 72 1.79 -7.40 -1.40
CA ARG A 72 2.79 -7.59 -2.43
C ARG A 72 2.83 -9.05 -2.80
N PHE A 73 2.82 -9.33 -4.09
CA PHE A 73 3.08 -10.66 -4.58
C PHE A 73 4.48 -10.74 -5.16
N SER A 74 5.24 -11.78 -4.79
CA SER A 74 6.52 -12.06 -5.46
C SER A 74 6.75 -13.55 -5.55
N LYS A 75 7.30 -13.99 -6.67
CA LYS A 75 7.65 -15.39 -6.90
C LYS A 75 8.94 -15.50 -7.71
N LYS A 76 9.65 -16.58 -7.49
CA LYS A 76 10.93 -16.85 -8.10
C LYS A 76 10.99 -18.29 -8.60
N ILE A 77 11.53 -18.47 -9.81
CA ILE A 77 11.80 -19.80 -10.38
C ILE A 77 13.20 -19.84 -10.98
N THR A 78 13.68 -21.04 -11.22
CA THR A 78 14.91 -21.29 -11.97
C THR A 78 14.60 -22.24 -13.12
N PHE A 79 15.18 -21.98 -14.29
CA PHE A 79 15.08 -22.82 -15.47
C PHE A 79 16.43 -22.90 -16.22
N SER A 80 16.60 -23.88 -17.10
CA SER A 80 17.79 -23.96 -17.95
C SER A 80 17.67 -23.01 -19.13
N ASP A 81 18.75 -22.31 -19.47
CA ASP A 81 18.86 -21.46 -20.67
C ASP A 81 18.71 -22.25 -21.97
N THR A 82 19.00 -23.57 -21.95
CA THR A 82 18.86 -24.46 -23.10
C THR A 82 17.43 -24.89 -23.42
N LYS A 83 16.45 -24.64 -22.52
CA LYS A 83 15.04 -24.94 -22.77
C LYS A 83 14.53 -24.18 -24.01
N SER A 84 13.58 -24.75 -24.73
CA SER A 84 12.90 -24.05 -25.83
C SER A 84 12.10 -22.85 -25.32
N GLU A 85 11.86 -21.86 -26.18
CA GLU A 85 11.08 -20.66 -25.83
C GLU A 85 9.70 -20.99 -25.29
N HIS A 86 9.02 -21.94 -25.95
CA HIS A 86 7.69 -22.39 -25.50
C HIS A 86 7.69 -22.96 -24.07
N LEU A 87 8.70 -23.76 -23.71
CA LEU A 87 8.80 -24.33 -22.36
C LEU A 87 9.14 -23.25 -21.31
N ILE A 88 9.97 -22.26 -21.66
CA ILE A 88 10.26 -21.12 -20.78
C ILE A 88 8.99 -20.29 -20.61
N PHE A 89 8.29 -19.96 -21.68
CA PHE A 89 7.01 -19.25 -21.63
C PHE A 89 6.01 -19.94 -20.69
N LYS A 90 5.83 -21.27 -20.85
CA LYS A 90 4.96 -22.06 -19.98
C LYS A 90 5.40 -22.02 -18.51
N ASP A 91 6.70 -22.14 -18.24
CA ASP A 91 7.25 -22.04 -16.89
C ASP A 91 6.96 -20.65 -16.27
N LEU A 92 7.11 -19.56 -17.03
CA LEU A 92 6.81 -18.21 -16.56
C LEU A 92 5.33 -18.02 -16.29
N MET A 93 4.47 -18.48 -17.17
CA MET A 93 3.01 -18.39 -16.99
C MET A 93 2.55 -19.17 -15.75
N GLN A 94 2.91 -20.44 -15.64
CA GLN A 94 2.38 -21.34 -14.63
C GLN A 94 3.15 -21.27 -13.31
N ARG A 95 4.49 -21.40 -13.34
CA ARG A 95 5.31 -21.50 -12.14
C ARG A 95 5.56 -20.16 -11.45
N LEU A 96 5.62 -19.04 -12.20
CA LEU A 96 5.57 -17.69 -11.64
C LEU A 96 4.15 -17.19 -11.41
N GLU A 97 3.13 -17.94 -11.85
CA GLU A 97 1.73 -17.56 -11.75
C GLU A 97 1.43 -16.21 -12.42
N MET A 98 2.10 -15.93 -13.56
CA MET A 98 1.87 -14.68 -14.28
C MET A 98 0.45 -14.62 -14.88
N GLU A 99 -0.16 -15.77 -15.17
CA GLU A 99 -1.57 -15.86 -15.57
C GLU A 99 -2.54 -15.19 -14.57
N LYS A 100 -2.17 -15.14 -13.28
CA LYS A 100 -2.95 -14.51 -12.22
C LYS A 100 -2.61 -13.03 -11.98
N ILE A 101 -1.88 -12.39 -12.90
CA ILE A 101 -1.43 -11.01 -12.69
C ILE A 101 -2.60 -10.04 -12.50
N LYS A 102 -3.68 -10.20 -13.25
CA LYS A 102 -4.87 -9.33 -13.16
C LYS A 102 -5.50 -9.43 -11.77
N GLU A 103 -5.69 -10.65 -11.26
CA GLU A 103 -6.19 -10.89 -9.90
C GLU A 103 -5.31 -10.24 -8.84
N LYS A 104 -3.99 -10.40 -8.94
CA LYS A 104 -3.03 -9.82 -8.01
C LYS A 104 -3.04 -8.29 -8.03
N VAL A 105 -3.14 -7.71 -9.22
CA VAL A 105 -3.28 -6.26 -9.41
C VAL A 105 -4.59 -5.77 -8.79
N ASP A 106 -5.70 -6.46 -9.03
CA ASP A 106 -7.01 -6.07 -8.50
C ASP A 106 -7.06 -6.15 -6.97
N ASN A 107 -6.42 -7.13 -6.37
CA ASN A 107 -6.30 -7.24 -4.92
C ASN A 107 -5.54 -6.05 -4.31
N ILE A 108 -4.41 -5.65 -4.91
CA ILE A 108 -3.64 -4.49 -4.45
C ILE A 108 -4.43 -3.19 -4.69
N PHE A 109 -5.09 -3.06 -5.83
CA PHE A 109 -5.90 -1.90 -6.16
C PHE A 109 -7.06 -1.73 -5.17
N SER A 110 -7.78 -2.81 -4.87
CA SER A 110 -8.88 -2.81 -3.89
C SER A 110 -8.39 -2.44 -2.49
N TYR A 111 -7.23 -2.95 -2.09
CA TYR A 111 -6.62 -2.57 -0.81
C TYR A 111 -6.32 -1.06 -0.77
N ARG A 112 -5.69 -0.50 -1.82
CA ARG A 112 -5.38 0.94 -1.90
C ARG A 112 -6.65 1.80 -1.86
N SER A 113 -7.70 1.38 -2.56
CA SER A 113 -8.99 2.08 -2.54
C SER A 113 -9.57 2.10 -1.14
N SER A 114 -9.65 0.95 -0.48
CA SER A 114 -10.15 0.83 0.90
C SER A 114 -9.35 1.67 1.90
N GLU A 115 -8.02 1.68 1.79
CA GLU A 115 -7.17 2.51 2.66
C GLU A 115 -7.34 4.01 2.40
N LYS A 116 -7.58 4.39 1.14
CA LYS A 116 -7.91 5.78 0.80
C LYS A 116 -9.25 6.19 1.40
N ASP A 117 -10.29 5.37 1.20
CA ASP A 117 -11.63 5.63 1.72
C ASP A 117 -11.62 5.78 3.24
N LYS A 118 -10.85 4.92 3.95
CA LYS A 118 -10.66 5.04 5.41
C LYS A 118 -10.02 6.37 5.80
N LYS A 119 -8.96 6.80 5.08
CA LYS A 119 -8.30 8.08 5.35
C LYS A 119 -9.19 9.27 5.06
N ASP A 120 -9.95 9.22 3.98
CA ASP A 120 -10.89 10.28 3.61
C ASP A 120 -12.01 10.40 4.65
N LEU A 121 -12.53 9.28 5.17
CA LEU A 121 -13.49 9.23 6.26
C LEU A 121 -12.87 9.81 7.55
N GLU A 122 -11.68 9.35 7.92
CA GLU A 122 -10.94 9.84 9.09
C GLU A 122 -10.72 11.36 9.04
N GLN A 123 -10.37 11.88 7.86
CA GLN A 123 -10.18 13.31 7.65
C GLN A 123 -11.51 14.08 7.70
N ALA A 124 -12.58 13.53 7.15
CA ALA A 124 -13.90 14.12 7.22
C ALA A 124 -14.40 14.24 8.67
N GLU A 125 -14.25 13.17 9.46
CA GLU A 125 -14.58 13.19 10.88
C GLU A 125 -13.74 14.21 11.65
N LEU A 126 -12.41 14.24 11.41
CA LEU A 126 -11.51 15.20 12.05
C LEU A 126 -11.92 16.64 11.73
N SER A 127 -12.37 16.91 10.50
CA SER A 127 -12.81 18.23 10.06
C SER A 127 -14.01 18.77 10.87
N ILE A 128 -14.86 17.88 11.40
CA ILE A 128 -15.96 18.26 12.27
C ILE A 128 -15.42 18.84 13.58
N PHE A 129 -14.45 18.16 14.20
CA PHE A 129 -13.82 18.62 15.43
C PHE A 129 -13.00 19.90 15.22
N GLN A 130 -12.35 20.01 14.05
CA GLN A 130 -11.56 21.20 13.68
C GLN A 130 -12.39 22.49 13.54
N LYS A 131 -13.71 22.40 13.35
CA LYS A 131 -14.59 23.58 13.38
C LYS A 131 -14.62 24.25 14.77
N PHE A 132 -14.35 23.50 15.83
CA PHE A 132 -14.40 23.99 17.20
C PHE A 132 -13.01 24.28 17.77
N LEU A 133 -12.04 23.41 17.48
CA LEU A 133 -10.66 23.50 17.98
C LEU A 133 -9.68 23.02 16.90
N PRO A 134 -8.51 23.66 16.75
CA PRO A 134 -7.51 23.31 15.74
C PRO A 134 -6.76 22.03 16.11
N PHE A 135 -7.41 20.89 15.97
CA PHE A 135 -6.80 19.61 16.23
C PHE A 135 -5.77 19.25 15.15
N GLU A 136 -4.58 18.87 15.59
CA GLU A 136 -3.48 18.42 14.76
C GLU A 136 -3.02 17.03 15.20
N LYS A 137 -2.62 16.19 14.24
CA LYS A 137 -2.06 14.87 14.54
C LYS A 137 -0.71 15.02 15.21
N THR A 138 -0.46 14.21 16.24
CA THR A 138 0.86 14.19 16.90
C THR A 138 1.77 13.16 16.24
N ASP A 139 3.09 13.43 16.24
CA ASP A 139 4.07 12.51 15.63
C ASP A 139 4.34 11.26 16.50
N TYR A 140 4.03 11.33 17.79
CA TYR A 140 4.44 10.32 18.78
C TYR A 140 3.31 9.45 19.31
N THR A 141 2.08 9.90 19.18
CA THR A 141 0.89 9.15 19.62
C THR A 141 -0.18 9.16 18.54
N PRO A 142 -1.05 8.15 18.48
CA PRO A 142 -2.17 8.13 17.53
C PRO A 142 -3.29 9.10 17.92
N GLU A 143 -2.98 10.20 18.57
CA GLU A 143 -3.92 11.19 19.10
C GLU A 143 -3.85 12.48 18.30
N TYR A 144 -4.96 13.23 18.32
CA TYR A 144 -5.03 14.58 17.81
C TYR A 144 -5.04 15.56 18.98
N VAL A 145 -4.23 16.59 18.92
CA VAL A 145 -4.09 17.55 20.01
C VAL A 145 -4.43 18.95 19.53
N ALA A 146 -5.23 19.66 20.30
CA ALA A 146 -5.47 21.09 20.13
C ALA A 146 -5.05 21.86 21.40
N ARG A 147 -4.46 23.04 21.22
CA ARG A 147 -4.08 23.92 22.33
C ARG A 147 -4.76 25.26 22.16
N LYS A 148 -5.48 25.71 23.21
CA LYS A 148 -6.18 27.00 23.19
C LYS A 148 -6.25 27.59 24.59
N ASN A 149 -5.78 28.83 24.74
CA ASN A 149 -5.87 29.60 25.98
C ASN A 149 -5.38 28.85 27.24
N GLY A 150 -4.25 28.14 27.13
CA GLY A 150 -3.67 27.37 28.23
C GLY A 150 -4.35 26.04 28.54
N ALA A 151 -5.36 25.65 27.76
CA ALA A 151 -5.95 24.33 27.81
C ALA A 151 -5.35 23.43 26.70
N VAL A 152 -5.24 22.15 26.99
CA VAL A 152 -4.86 21.11 26.04
C VAL A 152 -6.02 20.14 25.91
N PHE A 153 -6.42 19.89 24.69
CA PHE A 153 -7.47 18.96 24.32
C PHE A 153 -6.80 17.80 23.55
N SER A 154 -7.01 16.56 24.00
CA SER A 154 -6.49 15.37 23.35
C SER A 154 -7.67 14.51 22.92
N LEU A 155 -7.79 14.29 21.62
CA LEU A 155 -8.82 13.46 20.99
C LEU A 155 -8.19 12.13 20.59
N SER A 156 -8.78 11.02 20.99
CA SER A 156 -8.30 9.68 20.63
C SER A 156 -8.31 9.46 19.11
N SER A 157 -7.52 8.52 18.64
CA SER A 157 -7.44 8.19 17.21
C SER A 157 -8.80 7.74 16.64
N LYS A 158 -9.62 7.09 17.44
CA LYS A 158 -10.98 6.69 17.09
C LYS A 158 -12.00 7.83 17.21
N LYS A 159 -11.60 8.96 17.79
CA LYS A 159 -12.45 10.15 18.06
C LYS A 159 -13.64 9.89 18.99
N GLU A 160 -13.56 8.83 19.79
CA GLU A 160 -14.58 8.41 20.76
C GLU A 160 -14.33 9.01 22.16
N GLU A 161 -13.10 9.47 22.43
CA GLU A 161 -12.68 10.01 23.70
C GLU A 161 -12.02 11.36 23.53
N LEU A 162 -12.45 12.32 24.34
CA LEU A 162 -11.85 13.65 24.44
C LEU A 162 -11.34 13.88 25.87
N ASN A 163 -10.04 14.03 26.00
CA ASN A 163 -9.39 14.40 27.25
C ASN A 163 -9.11 15.89 27.26
N ILE A 164 -9.43 16.56 28.38
CA ILE A 164 -9.26 18.00 28.56
C ILE A 164 -8.38 18.26 29.77
N TYR A 165 -7.23 18.90 29.52
CA TYR A 165 -6.29 19.31 30.56
C TYR A 165 -6.33 20.84 30.73
N ILE A 166 -6.86 21.29 31.84
CA ILE A 166 -7.03 22.72 32.15
C ILE A 166 -6.50 23.02 33.56
N ARG A 167 -5.69 24.05 33.68
CA ARG A 167 -5.17 24.49 34.99
C ARG A 167 -6.16 25.38 35.77
N ASN A 168 -7.06 26.05 35.05
CA ASN A 168 -8.06 26.95 35.65
C ASN A 168 -9.29 26.14 36.09
N LYS A 169 -9.50 26.05 37.40
CA LYS A 169 -10.62 25.29 38.02
C LYS A 169 -12.00 25.83 37.62
N ASP A 170 -12.15 27.17 37.52
CA ASP A 170 -13.44 27.77 37.17
C ASP A 170 -13.86 27.42 35.74
N ILE A 171 -12.92 27.41 34.83
CA ILE A 171 -13.19 26.98 33.45
C ILE A 171 -13.52 25.48 33.43
N LEU A 172 -12.81 24.63 34.16
CA LEU A 172 -13.10 23.21 34.25
C LEU A 172 -14.51 22.94 34.77
N ILE A 173 -14.93 23.64 35.86
CA ILE A 173 -16.27 23.53 36.43
C ILE A 173 -17.33 23.89 35.38
N ARG A 174 -17.14 24.98 34.65
CA ARG A 174 -18.07 25.42 33.60
C ARG A 174 -18.18 24.38 32.45
N ILE A 175 -17.08 23.74 32.05
CA ILE A 175 -17.08 22.68 31.06
C ILE A 175 -17.83 21.45 31.57
N CYS A 176 -17.58 21.04 32.82
CA CYS A 176 -18.29 19.90 33.41
C CYS A 176 -19.81 20.18 33.51
N ALA A 177 -20.20 21.40 33.91
CA ALA A 177 -21.61 21.76 33.94
C ALA A 177 -22.28 21.75 32.55
N ALA A 178 -21.58 22.24 31.53
CA ALA A 178 -22.09 22.20 30.16
C ALA A 178 -22.21 20.76 29.64
N ALA A 179 -21.23 19.89 29.94
CA ALA A 179 -21.28 18.48 29.58
C ALA A 179 -22.43 17.74 30.26
N ALA A 180 -22.62 17.97 31.57
CA ALA A 180 -23.75 17.38 32.33
C ALA A 180 -25.10 17.77 31.71
N LYS A 181 -25.29 19.02 31.37
CA LYS A 181 -26.51 19.50 30.72
C LYS A 181 -26.77 18.83 29.38
N ILE A 182 -25.75 18.66 28.54
CA ILE A 182 -25.86 17.96 27.25
C ILE A 182 -26.28 16.50 27.45
N LEU A 183 -25.67 15.82 28.45
CA LEU A 183 -26.00 14.43 28.75
C LEU A 183 -27.44 14.27 29.26
N GLU A 184 -27.93 15.20 30.06
CA GLU A 184 -29.32 15.21 30.52
C GLU A 184 -30.29 15.44 29.36
N GLU A 185 -29.97 16.38 28.45
CA GLU A 185 -30.79 16.62 27.23
C GLU A 185 -30.86 15.40 26.31
N GLU A 186 -29.75 14.66 26.12
CA GLU A 186 -29.72 13.45 25.30
C GLU A 186 -30.46 12.29 26.00
N ALA A 187 -30.33 12.13 27.32
CA ALA A 187 -31.07 11.11 28.07
C ALA A 187 -32.59 11.34 28.04
N ALA A 188 -33.03 12.59 27.94
CA ALA A 188 -34.45 12.92 27.82
C ALA A 188 -35.05 12.64 26.43
N LYS A 189 -34.22 12.42 25.41
CA LYS A 189 -34.63 12.09 24.02
C LYS A 189 -34.69 10.59 23.77
N ALA A 190 -34.05 9.76 24.61
CA ALA A 190 -33.98 8.31 24.50
C ALA A 190 -35.17 7.61 25.17
#